data_60acaa7f078a17acc6eb8ee7b5e522a1
#
_entry.id   60acaa7f078a17acc6eb8ee7b5e522a1
#
_cell.length_a   1.000
_cell.length_b   1.000
_cell.length_c   1.000
_cell.angle_alpha   90.00
_cell.angle_beta   90.00
_cell.angle_gamma   90.00
#
_symmetry.space_group_name_H-M   'P 1'
#
loop_
_entity.id
_entity.type
_entity.pdbx_description
1 polymer ?
#
loop_
_entity_poly.entity_id
_entity_poly.type
_entity_poly.pdbx_seq_one_letter_code
_entity_poly.pdbx_strand_id
1 'polypeptide(L)'
;MSNIKFTTAAEAVKCIKSGDHIHLSSVASAPQCLIKAMCERGRNGELKDVHIHHLHTEGPAPYADPEFEGIFQLDSFFVGGNVRKVTQSGFADYIPIFLSETQKLYRSGAVPCNVAMIQVSRPDKHGYVSLGTSVDATLAAVECADNVIAVVNKYVPRSFGDAMIHS
;
A
#
# COMPACT_ATOMS: atom_id res chain seq x y z
N MET A 1 -16.32 -2.58 20.16
CA MET A 1 -16.16 -1.15 19.73
C MET A 1 -14.94 -1.12 18.85
N SER A 2 -15.04 -0.63 17.62
CA SER A 2 -13.89 -0.55 16.73
C SER A 2 -12.84 0.40 17.30
N ASN A 3 -11.57 -0.03 17.35
CA ASN A 3 -10.45 0.79 17.83
C ASN A 3 -9.90 1.72 16.74
N ILE A 4 -10.76 2.20 15.82
CA ILE A 4 -10.29 3.13 14.78
C ILE A 4 -9.83 4.42 15.43
N LYS A 5 -8.57 4.75 15.22
CA LYS A 5 -8.01 6.05 15.58
C LYS A 5 -7.89 6.92 14.33
N PHE A 6 -8.70 7.95 14.23
CA PHE A 6 -8.54 8.95 13.18
C PHE A 6 -7.38 9.89 13.50
N THR A 7 -6.51 10.11 12.52
CA THR A 7 -5.32 10.92 12.68
C THR A 7 -4.91 11.57 11.35
N THR A 8 -3.83 12.33 11.32
CA THR A 8 -3.26 12.88 10.08
C THR A 8 -2.44 11.83 9.34
N ALA A 9 -2.21 12.03 8.03
CA ALA A 9 -1.36 11.15 7.25
C ALA A 9 0.07 11.09 7.81
N ALA A 10 0.61 12.24 8.22
CA ALA A 10 1.94 12.33 8.83
C ALA A 10 2.07 11.52 10.14
N GLU A 11 1.02 11.49 10.95
CA GLU A 11 1.02 10.70 12.18
C GLU A 11 0.82 9.20 11.88
N ALA A 12 -0.08 8.88 10.93
CA ALA A 12 -0.35 7.49 10.57
C ALA A 12 0.89 6.76 10.05
N VAL A 13 1.71 7.42 9.21
CA VAL A 13 2.91 6.80 8.64
C VAL A 13 4.07 6.64 9.61
N LYS A 14 3.96 7.13 10.85
CA LYS A 14 5.01 6.94 11.88
C LYS A 14 5.21 5.49 12.30
N CYS A 15 4.23 4.63 12.06
CA CYS A 15 4.37 3.19 12.30
C CYS A 15 5.40 2.52 11.37
N ILE A 16 5.70 3.15 10.23
CA ILE A 16 6.67 2.64 9.25
C ILE A 16 8.09 2.77 9.80
N LYS A 17 8.85 1.70 9.72
CA LYS A 17 10.26 1.62 10.16
C LYS A 17 11.15 1.31 8.96
N SER A 18 12.44 1.60 9.12
CA SER A 18 13.46 1.14 8.15
C SER A 18 13.47 -0.39 8.06
N GLY A 19 13.59 -0.91 6.85
CA GLY A 19 13.53 -2.34 6.56
C GLY A 19 12.11 -2.92 6.45
N ASP A 20 11.05 -2.12 6.64
CA ASP A 20 9.67 -2.60 6.50
C ASP A 20 9.29 -2.89 5.05
N HIS A 21 8.43 -3.89 4.89
CA HIS A 21 7.75 -4.21 3.65
C HIS A 21 6.33 -3.65 3.67
N ILE A 22 6.02 -2.79 2.70
CA ILE A 22 4.77 -2.03 2.64
C ILE A 22 3.96 -2.46 1.42
N HIS A 23 2.70 -2.83 1.63
CA HIS A 23 1.74 -2.97 0.54
C HIS A 23 1.01 -1.65 0.29
N LEU A 24 0.87 -1.27 -0.99
CA LEU A 24 0.01 -0.17 -1.43
C LEU A 24 -1.22 -0.69 -2.16
N SER A 25 -2.41 -0.25 -1.76
CA SER A 25 -3.64 -0.51 -2.54
C SER A 25 -3.49 -0.06 -3.98
N SER A 26 -4.06 -0.87 -4.88
CA SER A 26 -3.86 -0.77 -6.31
C SER A 26 -4.75 0.26 -6.98
N VAL A 27 -4.39 0.62 -8.21
CA VAL A 27 -5.16 1.41 -9.17
C VAL A 27 -5.68 2.71 -8.57
N ALA A 28 -6.97 2.98 -8.69
CA ALA A 28 -7.63 4.18 -8.17
C ALA A 28 -7.71 4.23 -6.64
N SER A 29 -7.42 3.13 -5.96
CA SER A 29 -7.38 3.05 -4.49
C SER A 29 -5.99 3.36 -3.92
N ALA A 30 -5.02 3.79 -4.74
CA ALA A 30 -3.70 4.18 -4.25
C ALA A 30 -3.83 5.33 -3.23
N PRO A 31 -3.29 5.16 -1.98
CA PRO A 31 -3.49 6.10 -0.89
C PRO A 31 -2.52 7.29 -0.98
N GLN A 32 -2.72 8.17 -1.95
CA GLN A 32 -1.78 9.23 -2.34
C GLN A 32 -1.33 10.14 -1.18
N CYS A 33 -2.21 10.46 -0.22
CA CYS A 33 -1.81 11.30 0.92
C CYS A 33 -0.87 10.59 1.88
N LEU A 34 -1.01 9.26 2.06
CA LEU A 34 -0.09 8.45 2.86
C LEU A 34 1.25 8.27 2.13
N ILE A 35 1.20 8.01 0.81
CA ILE A 35 2.40 7.92 -0.04
C ILE A 35 3.22 9.21 0.09
N LYS A 36 2.58 10.37 -0.04
CA LYS A 36 3.24 11.66 0.12
C LYS A 36 3.89 11.82 1.49
N ALA A 37 3.17 11.51 2.56
CA ALA A 37 3.68 11.62 3.92
C ALA A 37 4.84 10.64 4.19
N MET A 38 4.79 9.43 3.66
CA MET A 38 5.90 8.46 3.71
C MET A 38 7.15 9.00 2.99
N CYS A 39 6.99 9.54 1.78
CA CYS A 39 8.09 10.12 1.02
C CYS A 39 8.71 11.34 1.72
N GLU A 40 7.91 12.16 2.41
CA GLU A 40 8.43 13.26 3.24
C GLU A 40 9.33 12.74 4.35
N ARG A 41 8.98 11.65 5.04
CA ARG A 41 9.84 11.00 6.02
C ARG A 41 11.13 10.46 5.41
N GLY A 42 11.06 9.89 4.21
CA GLY A 42 12.25 9.47 3.46
C GLY A 42 13.20 10.63 3.19
N ARG A 43 12.68 11.77 2.68
CA ARG A 43 13.49 12.97 2.44
C ARG A 43 14.12 13.55 3.70
N ASN A 44 13.46 13.42 4.84
CA ASN A 44 13.97 13.86 6.14
C ASN A 44 15.03 12.90 6.73
N GLY A 45 15.38 11.80 6.04
CA GLY A 45 16.34 10.82 6.52
C GLY A 45 15.84 9.92 7.65
N GLU A 46 14.52 9.85 7.86
CA GLU A 46 13.91 9.04 8.92
C GLU A 46 13.74 7.56 8.53
N LEU A 47 13.84 7.24 7.23
CA LEU A 47 13.61 5.91 6.68
C LEU A 47 14.79 5.47 5.81
N LYS A 48 15.05 4.15 5.81
CA LYS A 48 16.07 3.51 4.98
C LYS A 48 15.63 2.08 4.66
N ASP A 49 15.94 1.61 3.46
CA ASP A 49 15.73 0.21 3.05
C ASP A 49 14.28 -0.26 3.22
N VAL A 50 13.32 0.55 2.81
CA VAL A 50 11.89 0.24 2.88
C VAL A 50 11.44 -0.34 1.54
N HIS A 51 10.88 -1.54 1.56
CA HIS A 51 10.37 -2.23 0.38
C HIS A 51 8.91 -1.88 0.13
N ILE A 52 8.59 -1.49 -1.11
CA ILE A 52 7.23 -1.10 -1.49
C ILE A 52 6.70 -2.10 -2.51
N HIS A 53 5.63 -2.79 -2.13
CA HIS A 53 4.96 -3.76 -2.96
C HIS A 53 3.62 -3.22 -3.46
N HIS A 54 3.39 -3.27 -4.76
CA HIS A 54 2.10 -2.94 -5.35
C HIS A 54 1.84 -3.76 -6.62
N LEU A 55 0.56 -3.96 -6.92
CA LEU A 55 0.19 -4.53 -8.20
C LEU A 55 0.46 -3.50 -9.30
N HIS A 56 -0.26 -2.38 -9.29
CA HIS A 56 0.12 -1.12 -9.93
C HIS A 56 -0.70 0.02 -9.32
N THR A 57 -0.18 1.24 -9.36
CA THR A 57 -0.84 2.41 -8.80
C THR A 57 -1.19 3.42 -9.89
N GLU A 58 -2.27 4.16 -9.71
CA GLU A 58 -2.60 5.32 -10.54
C GLU A 58 -2.09 6.61 -9.88
N GLY A 59 -1.72 7.57 -10.73
CA GLY A 59 -1.14 8.83 -10.29
C GLY A 59 0.37 8.77 -10.07
N PRO A 60 0.92 9.77 -9.36
CA PRO A 60 2.35 9.84 -9.11
C PRO A 60 2.83 8.70 -8.19
N ALA A 61 4.01 8.18 -8.49
CA ALA A 61 4.70 7.19 -7.69
C ALA A 61 6.06 7.75 -7.24
N PRO A 62 6.08 8.79 -6.39
CA PRO A 62 7.31 9.50 -6.03
C PRO A 62 8.33 8.62 -5.33
N TYR A 63 7.90 7.58 -4.62
CA TYR A 63 8.79 6.60 -3.99
C TYR A 63 9.70 5.84 -4.98
N ALA A 64 9.37 5.88 -6.27
CA ALA A 64 10.16 5.27 -7.31
C ALA A 64 11.15 6.26 -7.98
N ASP A 65 11.18 7.52 -7.55
CA ASP A 65 12.11 8.51 -8.10
C ASP A 65 13.55 8.22 -7.64
N PRO A 66 14.57 8.48 -8.47
CA PRO A 66 15.98 8.24 -8.13
C PRO A 66 16.46 8.96 -6.86
N GLU A 67 15.79 10.04 -6.43
CA GLU A 67 16.11 10.73 -5.18
C GLU A 67 15.96 9.82 -3.94
N PHE A 68 15.20 8.74 -4.05
CA PHE A 68 14.94 7.78 -2.97
C PHE A 68 15.80 6.52 -3.03
N GLU A 69 16.85 6.52 -3.84
CA GLU A 69 17.80 5.39 -3.89
C GLU A 69 18.35 5.07 -2.49
N GLY A 70 18.28 3.79 -2.10
CA GLY A 70 18.67 3.32 -0.76
C GLY A 70 17.69 3.67 0.37
N ILE A 71 16.60 4.41 0.06
CA ILE A 71 15.51 4.70 1.01
C ILE A 71 14.32 3.80 0.71
N PHE A 72 13.86 3.79 -0.55
CA PHE A 72 12.77 2.96 -1.01
C PHE A 72 13.22 2.03 -2.13
N GLN A 73 12.87 0.75 -2.02
CA GLN A 73 12.99 -0.24 -3.07
C GLN A 73 11.58 -0.60 -3.56
N LEU A 74 11.31 -0.39 -4.83
CA LEU A 74 10.04 -0.78 -5.43
C LEU A 74 10.14 -2.22 -5.95
N ASP A 75 9.28 -3.09 -5.42
CA ASP A 75 9.09 -4.48 -5.85
C ASP A 75 7.69 -4.62 -6.47
N SER A 76 7.60 -4.46 -7.77
CA SER A 76 6.33 -4.35 -8.49
C SER A 76 5.83 -5.69 -8.99
N PHE A 77 4.59 -6.08 -8.69
CA PHE A 77 3.93 -7.27 -9.25
C PHE A 77 3.42 -7.01 -10.68
N PHE A 78 3.27 -5.75 -11.05
CA PHE A 78 2.90 -5.33 -12.39
C PHE A 78 3.52 -3.96 -12.69
N VAL A 79 4.15 -3.81 -13.86
CA VAL A 79 4.82 -2.57 -14.26
C VAL A 79 3.85 -1.64 -14.98
N GLY A 80 3.23 -0.74 -14.24
CA GLY A 80 2.35 0.31 -14.76
C GLY A 80 3.11 1.41 -15.52
N GLY A 81 2.37 2.30 -16.18
CA GLY A 81 2.95 3.38 -16.96
C GLY A 81 3.82 4.34 -16.14
N ASN A 82 3.43 4.61 -14.90
CA ASN A 82 4.08 5.53 -13.98
C ASN A 82 5.44 5.04 -13.42
N VAL A 83 5.66 3.72 -13.40
CA VAL A 83 6.92 3.12 -12.91
C VAL A 83 7.76 2.43 -13.98
N ARG A 84 7.29 2.40 -15.24
CA ARG A 84 7.94 1.66 -16.32
C ARG A 84 9.38 2.11 -16.57
N LYS A 85 9.61 3.42 -16.60
CA LYS A 85 10.96 3.96 -16.85
C LYS A 85 11.92 3.59 -15.73
N VAL A 86 11.47 3.64 -14.50
CA VAL A 86 12.26 3.31 -13.31
C VAL A 86 12.63 1.83 -13.30
N THR A 87 11.67 0.96 -13.60
CA THR A 87 11.93 -0.48 -13.74
C THR A 87 12.92 -0.78 -14.86
N GLN A 88 12.81 -0.11 -16.01
CA GLN A 88 13.74 -0.29 -17.13
C GLN A 88 15.16 0.21 -16.81
N SER A 89 15.31 1.18 -15.92
CA SER A 89 16.64 1.69 -15.50
C SER A 89 17.29 0.87 -14.39
N GLY A 90 16.60 -0.14 -13.84
CA GLY A 90 17.13 -1.00 -12.78
C GLY A 90 16.95 -0.45 -11.36
N PHE A 91 16.21 0.65 -11.16
CA PHE A 91 15.90 1.19 -9.83
C PHE A 91 14.66 0.57 -9.18
N ALA A 92 13.97 -0.32 -9.88
CA ALA A 92 12.82 -1.02 -9.37
C ALA A 92 12.80 -2.46 -9.88
N ASP A 93 12.40 -3.38 -9.02
CA ASP A 93 12.30 -4.79 -9.36
C ASP A 93 10.89 -5.15 -9.87
N TYR A 94 10.85 -6.14 -10.75
CA TYR A 94 9.61 -6.75 -11.22
C TYR A 94 9.54 -8.19 -10.73
N ILE A 95 8.49 -8.49 -9.98
CA ILE A 95 8.19 -9.84 -9.52
C ILE A 95 7.16 -10.46 -10.47
N PRO A 96 7.58 -11.32 -11.41
CA PRO A 96 6.68 -11.94 -12.38
C PRO A 96 5.76 -12.95 -11.68
N ILE A 97 4.46 -12.64 -11.65
CA ILE A 97 3.46 -13.49 -11.01
C ILE A 97 2.10 -13.30 -11.67
N PHE A 98 1.27 -14.34 -11.67
CA PHE A 98 -0.13 -14.20 -12.07
C PHE A 98 -0.92 -13.46 -11.00
N LEU A 99 -1.85 -12.58 -11.42
CA LEU A 99 -2.70 -11.83 -10.49
C LEU A 99 -3.42 -12.75 -9.50
N SER A 100 -3.91 -13.90 -9.96
CA SER A 100 -4.58 -14.90 -9.12
C SER A 100 -3.70 -15.52 -8.03
N GLU A 101 -2.38 -15.31 -8.10
CA GLU A 101 -1.41 -15.88 -7.17
C GLU A 101 -0.80 -14.85 -6.22
N THR A 102 -0.99 -13.55 -6.47
CA THR A 102 -0.41 -12.48 -5.63
C THR A 102 -0.82 -12.60 -4.16
N GLN A 103 -2.07 -12.97 -3.89
CA GLN A 103 -2.53 -13.18 -2.51
C GLN A 103 -1.78 -14.33 -1.81
N LYS A 104 -1.37 -15.37 -2.55
CA LYS A 104 -0.61 -16.48 -1.99
C LYS A 104 0.78 -16.06 -1.51
N LEU A 105 1.42 -15.07 -2.16
CA LEU A 105 2.71 -14.54 -1.73
C LEU A 105 2.66 -14.00 -0.31
N TYR A 106 1.64 -13.19 0.01
CA TYR A 106 1.45 -12.66 1.35
C TYR A 106 1.09 -13.76 2.35
N ARG A 107 0.06 -14.57 2.05
CA ARG A 107 -0.41 -15.61 2.99
C ARG A 107 0.62 -16.71 3.27
N SER A 108 1.53 -16.99 2.34
CA SER A 108 2.64 -17.93 2.54
C SER A 108 3.84 -17.31 3.26
N GLY A 109 3.88 -15.98 3.41
CA GLY A 109 5.02 -15.25 3.94
C GLY A 109 6.21 -15.16 2.97
N ALA A 110 6.05 -15.58 1.71
CA ALA A 110 7.10 -15.43 0.69
C ALA A 110 7.43 -13.96 0.40
N VAL A 111 6.43 -13.09 0.51
CA VAL A 111 6.60 -11.63 0.54
C VAL A 111 6.10 -11.15 1.90
N PRO A 112 6.97 -10.57 2.74
CA PRO A 112 6.57 -9.99 4.00
C PRO A 112 5.61 -8.80 3.81
N CYS A 113 4.78 -8.50 4.81
CA CYS A 113 3.95 -7.30 4.84
C CYS A 113 3.92 -6.76 6.26
N ASN A 114 4.72 -5.74 6.55
CA ASN A 114 4.71 -5.10 7.85
C ASN A 114 3.63 -4.02 7.93
N VAL A 115 3.40 -3.31 6.84
CA VAL A 115 2.39 -2.25 6.79
C VAL A 115 1.55 -2.37 5.53
N ALA A 116 0.22 -2.41 5.67
CA ALA A 116 -0.70 -2.25 4.57
C ALA A 116 -1.23 -0.81 4.53
N MET A 117 -0.88 -0.06 3.48
CA MET A 117 -1.36 1.29 3.21
C MET A 117 -2.52 1.20 2.23
N ILE A 118 -3.74 1.44 2.70
CA ILE A 118 -4.95 1.20 1.93
C ILE A 118 -5.85 2.43 1.82
N GLN A 119 -6.82 2.37 0.91
CA GLN A 119 -7.92 3.33 0.84
C GLN A 119 -9.24 2.58 0.97
N VAL A 120 -10.14 3.10 1.80
CA VAL A 120 -11.40 2.44 2.13
C VAL A 120 -12.57 3.41 2.11
N SER A 121 -13.80 2.86 2.02
CA SER A 121 -15.03 3.62 2.19
C SER A 121 -15.19 4.14 3.63
N ARG A 122 -16.16 5.02 3.87
CA ARG A 122 -16.58 5.35 5.23
C ARG A 122 -17.06 4.08 5.96
N PRO A 123 -16.76 3.95 7.26
CA PRO A 123 -17.33 2.86 8.06
C PRO A 123 -18.85 2.97 8.16
N ASP A 124 -19.50 1.82 8.18
CA ASP A 124 -20.93 1.75 8.46
C ASP A 124 -21.20 1.74 9.98
N LYS A 125 -22.48 1.65 10.33
CA LYS A 125 -22.91 1.61 11.74
C LYS A 125 -22.42 0.40 12.53
N HIS A 126 -21.92 -0.63 11.84
CA HIS A 126 -21.37 -1.84 12.43
C HIS A 126 -19.84 -1.85 12.43
N GLY A 127 -19.18 -0.80 11.91
CA GLY A 127 -17.72 -0.71 11.82
C GLY A 127 -17.13 -1.33 10.56
N TYR A 128 -17.93 -1.79 9.60
CA TYR A 128 -17.40 -2.32 8.34
C TYR A 128 -17.06 -1.20 7.37
N VAL A 129 -15.91 -1.34 6.73
CA VAL A 129 -15.45 -0.52 5.60
C VAL A 129 -15.32 -1.39 4.36
N SER A 130 -15.34 -0.79 3.17
CA SER A 130 -15.13 -1.49 1.91
C SER A 130 -13.80 -1.08 1.29
N LEU A 131 -13.06 -2.05 0.75
CA LEU A 131 -11.88 -1.84 -0.10
C LEU A 131 -12.25 -1.21 -1.46
N GLY A 132 -13.55 -1.19 -1.78
CA GLY A 132 -14.06 -0.52 -2.98
C GLY A 132 -13.69 -1.23 -4.26
N THR A 133 -12.90 -0.58 -5.10
CA THR A 133 -12.59 -1.03 -6.46
C THR A 133 -11.36 -1.95 -6.54
N SER A 134 -10.54 -2.02 -5.50
CA SER A 134 -9.26 -2.73 -5.53
C SER A 134 -9.15 -3.68 -4.33
N VAL A 135 -9.72 -4.86 -4.49
CA VAL A 135 -9.65 -5.95 -3.49
C VAL A 135 -8.39 -6.78 -3.70
N ASP A 136 -8.14 -7.20 -4.93
CA ASP A 136 -6.96 -7.90 -5.46
C ASP A 136 -6.01 -8.50 -4.39
N ALA A 137 -4.73 -8.09 -4.37
CA ALA A 137 -3.76 -8.48 -3.34
C ALA A 137 -4.00 -7.77 -2.00
N THR A 138 -4.79 -6.67 -2.00
CA THR A 138 -4.99 -5.81 -0.83
C THR A 138 -5.64 -6.54 0.34
N LEU A 139 -6.62 -7.43 0.06
CA LEU A 139 -7.25 -8.21 1.13
C LEU A 139 -6.22 -9.07 1.87
N ALA A 140 -5.39 -9.82 1.13
CA ALA A 140 -4.36 -10.66 1.74
C ALA A 140 -3.30 -9.84 2.47
N ALA A 141 -2.93 -8.67 1.94
CA ALA A 141 -2.00 -7.76 2.61
C ALA A 141 -2.57 -7.27 3.95
N VAL A 142 -3.86 -6.89 4.00
CA VAL A 142 -4.55 -6.50 5.25
C VAL A 142 -4.58 -7.63 6.27
N GLU A 143 -4.81 -8.87 5.82
CA GLU A 143 -4.86 -10.05 6.69
C GLU A 143 -3.48 -10.41 7.28
N CYS A 144 -2.39 -10.10 6.56
CA CYS A 144 -1.04 -10.50 6.92
C CYS A 144 -0.21 -9.38 7.54
N ALA A 145 -0.62 -8.12 7.41
CA ALA A 145 0.15 -6.97 7.89
C ALA A 145 0.17 -6.86 9.42
N ASP A 146 1.33 -6.46 9.97
CA ASP A 146 1.46 -6.10 11.38
C ASP A 146 0.66 -4.83 11.72
N ASN A 147 0.61 -3.89 10.76
CA ASN A 147 -0.12 -2.62 10.88
C ASN A 147 -0.92 -2.33 9.61
N VAL A 148 -2.15 -1.87 9.78
CA VAL A 148 -2.98 -1.39 8.67
C VAL A 148 -3.27 0.10 8.87
N ILE A 149 -2.90 0.93 7.91
CA ILE A 149 -3.23 2.36 7.88
C ILE A 149 -4.08 2.67 6.66
N ALA A 150 -5.19 3.37 6.87
CA ALA A 150 -6.21 3.55 5.85
C ALA A 150 -6.60 5.00 5.62
N VAL A 151 -6.70 5.39 4.36
CA VAL A 151 -7.39 6.62 3.96
C VAL A 151 -8.88 6.35 3.89
N VAL A 152 -9.66 6.99 4.75
CA VAL A 152 -11.12 6.93 4.68
C VAL A 152 -11.61 7.96 3.66
N ASN A 153 -12.11 7.48 2.52
CA ASN A 153 -12.54 8.33 1.41
C ASN A 153 -14.03 8.11 1.10
N LYS A 154 -14.83 9.19 1.19
CA LYS A 154 -16.28 9.16 0.94
C LYS A 154 -16.66 8.79 -0.49
N TYR A 155 -15.72 8.87 -1.42
CA TYR A 155 -15.94 8.56 -2.84
C TYR A 155 -15.61 7.12 -3.21
N VAL A 156 -15.01 6.34 -2.29
CA VAL A 156 -14.82 4.90 -2.51
C VAL A 156 -16.19 4.22 -2.49
N PRO A 157 -16.58 3.55 -3.58
CA PRO A 157 -17.85 2.83 -3.63
C PRO A 157 -17.85 1.66 -2.65
N ARG A 158 -19.01 1.36 -2.05
CA ARG A 158 -19.16 0.15 -1.26
C ARG A 158 -19.42 -1.02 -2.19
N SER A 159 -18.43 -1.86 -2.36
CA SER A 159 -18.55 -3.21 -2.90
C SER A 159 -18.68 -4.20 -1.73
N PHE A 160 -19.31 -5.34 -1.99
CA PHE A 160 -19.62 -6.36 -0.99
C PHE A 160 -18.73 -7.60 -1.17
N GLY A 161 -18.98 -8.64 -0.39
CA GLY A 161 -18.17 -9.85 -0.37
C GLY A 161 -16.80 -9.58 0.23
N ASP A 162 -15.75 -10.08 -0.38
CA ASP A 162 -14.36 -9.98 0.09
C ASP A 162 -13.82 -8.53 0.18
N ALA A 163 -14.54 -7.57 -0.38
CA ALA A 163 -14.20 -6.16 -0.22
C ALA A 163 -14.53 -5.61 1.18
N MET A 164 -15.35 -6.30 1.95
CA MET A 164 -15.80 -5.84 3.27
C MET A 164 -14.86 -6.32 4.36
N ILE A 165 -14.23 -5.38 5.05
CA ILE A 165 -13.37 -5.66 6.20
C ILE A 165 -13.92 -4.93 7.45
N HIS A 166 -13.71 -5.52 8.61
CA HIS A 166 -14.06 -4.88 9.88
C HIS A 166 -12.86 -4.07 10.39
N SER A 167 -13.12 -2.88 10.85
CA SER A 167 -12.13 -1.93 11.36
C SER A 167 -11.82 -2.15 12.84
#